data_42aef4434719ae21a10ce1fb09f6adb6
#
_entry.id   42aef4434719ae21a10ce1fb09f6adb6
#
_cell.length_a   1.000
_cell.length_b   1.000
_cell.length_c   1.000
_cell.angle_alpha   90.00
_cell.angle_beta   90.00
_cell.angle_gamma   90.00
#
_symmetry.space_group_name_H-M   'P 1'
#
loop_
_entity.id
_entity.type
_entity.pdbx_description
1 polymer ?
#
loop_
_entity_poly.entity_id
_entity_poly.type
_entity_poly.pdbx_seq_one_letter_code
_entity_poly.pdbx_strand_id
1 'polypeptide(L)'
;MNLGMSSAILSKLPRVGLALLLGSNLGMALLFANPHSAMAGVITLPDGGRCEGELSEGKLSGSGICQYANGDRYEGQFINGKPHGQGIYTFKEEGRYQGEFALGEFNGKGVREFANGNRYEGTFKNGEFDGTGTFTSTNGIRYEGSFTNGSPSGRGAFTFSNGTRCEGDIKEGKVNGKGVCQYANKNRYEGELLNNLPHGPGIYTFAEGGRYEGQFSEGQFHGKGVREYPNGNRYEGEFVKGNTQGQGLFTFKEGGRYQGPFDNGEFSGEGVREFANGNSYKGTFVKGKMSGKGVYVFKNGDRCEGEFSDGQFNGKGTCIYANGDRYQGEFLNGQKHGQGSYLYADGTKVEGNWQQGQLQK
;
A
#
# COMPACT_ATOMS: atom_id res chain seq x y z
N MET A 1 10.80 1.48 1.68
CA MET A 1 10.71 2.75 2.45
C MET A 1 10.02 2.44 3.77
N ASN A 2 10.78 2.52 4.87
CA ASN A 2 10.26 2.29 6.21
C ASN A 2 9.42 3.51 6.64
N LEU A 3 8.12 3.45 6.44
CA LEU A 3 7.16 4.46 6.93
C LEU A 3 6.69 4.05 8.34
N GLY A 4 7.65 3.98 9.28
CA GLY A 4 7.35 3.76 10.68
C GLY A 4 6.84 5.04 11.32
N MET A 5 5.54 5.12 11.64
CA MET A 5 5.13 5.96 12.73
C MET A 5 5.75 5.39 14.01
N SER A 6 6.71 6.12 14.58
CA SER A 6 7.22 5.79 15.91
C SER A 6 6.06 5.84 16.90
N SER A 7 5.87 4.77 17.67
CA SER A 7 4.91 4.69 18.78
C SER A 7 5.09 5.81 19.83
N ALA A 8 6.16 6.60 19.73
CA ALA A 8 6.43 7.74 20.59
C ALA A 8 5.56 8.97 20.31
N ILE A 9 4.85 9.07 19.18
CA ILE A 9 4.00 10.25 18.87
C ILE A 9 2.62 10.15 19.55
N LEU A 10 2.20 8.95 19.95
CA LEU A 10 0.89 8.72 20.55
C LEU A 10 0.95 8.37 22.05
N SER A 11 2.13 8.30 22.65
CA SER A 11 2.28 7.92 24.05
C SER A 11 2.30 9.15 24.96
N LYS A 12 1.33 9.19 25.86
CA LYS A 12 1.13 10.08 27.01
C LYS A 12 0.62 11.48 26.68
N LEU A 13 -0.71 11.59 26.60
CA LEU A 13 -1.37 12.84 26.95
C LEU A 13 -1.13 13.09 28.46
N PRO A 14 -0.66 14.28 28.84
CA PRO A 14 -0.59 14.62 30.27
C PRO A 14 -2.01 14.57 30.84
N ARG A 15 -2.19 13.78 31.88
CA ARG A 15 -3.41 13.86 32.68
C ARG A 15 -3.46 15.25 33.29
N VAL A 16 -4.52 16.00 33.03
CA VAL A 16 -4.80 17.23 33.75
C VAL A 16 -5.05 16.83 35.21
N GLY A 17 -4.01 16.87 36.01
CA GLY A 17 -4.07 16.58 37.43
C GLY A 17 -4.80 17.72 38.12
N LEU A 18 -6.11 17.66 38.21
CA LEU A 18 -6.89 18.58 39.05
C LEU A 18 -6.84 18.06 40.50
N ALA A 19 -6.09 18.75 41.32
CA ALA A 19 -6.03 18.48 42.78
C ALA A 19 -7.43 18.53 43.38
N LEU A 20 -7.84 17.46 44.05
CA LEU A 20 -9.06 17.41 44.85
C LEU A 20 -8.96 18.40 46.00
N LEU A 21 -9.80 19.43 45.99
CA LEU A 21 -10.02 20.31 47.13
C LEU A 21 -11.13 19.76 48.01
N LEU A 22 -10.74 19.09 49.10
CA LEU A 22 -11.55 18.92 50.30
C LEU A 22 -11.20 20.04 51.26
N GLY A 23 -12.06 21.03 51.37
CA GLY A 23 -11.96 22.09 52.37
C GLY A 23 -13.27 22.23 53.13
N SER A 24 -13.22 21.94 54.40
CA SER A 24 -14.31 21.98 55.34
C SER A 24 -14.47 23.37 56.00
N ASN A 25 -15.73 23.78 56.19
CA ASN A 25 -16.36 24.46 57.32
C ASN A 25 -16.43 25.98 57.49
N LEU A 26 -17.67 26.33 57.62
CA LEU A 26 -18.43 27.20 58.59
C LEU A 26 -18.48 28.73 58.38
N GLY A 27 -19.70 29.14 58.16
CA GLY A 27 -20.15 30.50 58.31
C GLY A 27 -21.64 30.64 57.94
N MET A 28 -22.52 30.38 58.87
CA MET A 28 -23.98 30.50 58.75
C MET A 28 -24.40 31.96 58.77
N ALA A 29 -24.89 32.48 57.66
CA ALA A 29 -25.70 33.71 57.63
C ALA A 29 -26.91 33.48 56.74
N LEU A 30 -28.07 33.33 57.35
CA LEU A 30 -29.36 33.28 56.70
C LEU A 30 -29.71 34.70 56.17
N LEU A 31 -29.63 34.86 54.87
CA LEU A 31 -30.32 35.90 54.13
C LEU A 31 -31.11 35.22 52.98
N PHE A 32 -32.43 35.39 53.03
CA PHE A 32 -33.33 35.01 51.95
C PHE A 32 -32.98 35.83 50.73
N ALA A 33 -32.24 35.23 49.82
CA ALA A 33 -31.99 35.76 48.50
C ALA A 33 -32.66 34.87 47.45
N ASN A 34 -33.32 35.53 46.51
CA ASN A 34 -33.90 34.92 45.30
C ASN A 34 -32.91 33.89 44.67
N PRO A 35 -33.36 32.70 44.33
CA PRO A 35 -32.47 31.76 43.66
C PRO A 35 -32.26 32.23 42.21
N HIS A 36 -31.00 32.47 41.85
CA HIS A 36 -30.46 32.65 40.50
C HIS A 36 -30.06 34.06 40.03
N SER A 37 -29.37 34.82 40.88
CA SER A 37 -28.47 35.83 40.33
C SER A 37 -27.02 35.30 40.51
N ALA A 38 -26.41 34.77 39.43
CA ALA A 38 -24.98 34.47 39.42
C ALA A 38 -24.24 35.80 39.66
N MET A 39 -23.47 35.88 40.76
CA MET A 39 -22.65 37.08 41.06
C MET A 39 -21.27 36.87 40.44
N ALA A 40 -20.80 37.85 39.65
CA ALA A 40 -19.43 37.86 39.20
C ALA A 40 -18.46 37.99 40.38
N GLY A 41 -17.44 37.16 40.43
CA GLY A 41 -16.46 37.21 41.51
C GLY A 41 -15.09 36.67 41.09
N VAL A 42 -14.14 36.80 41.99
CA VAL A 42 -12.75 36.35 41.83
C VAL A 42 -12.44 35.31 42.89
N ILE A 43 -11.86 34.20 42.51
CA ILE A 43 -11.39 33.14 43.41
C ILE A 43 -9.87 32.99 43.23
N THR A 44 -9.13 32.96 44.34
CA THR A 44 -7.72 32.53 44.33
C THR A 44 -7.67 31.06 44.68
N LEU A 45 -7.04 30.27 43.82
CA LEU A 45 -6.84 28.83 44.01
C LEU A 45 -5.73 28.58 45.05
N PRO A 46 -5.72 27.42 45.74
CA PRO A 46 -4.69 27.09 46.72
C PRO A 46 -3.26 27.06 46.20
N ASP A 47 -3.09 26.81 44.92
CA ASP A 47 -1.80 26.81 44.21
C ASP A 47 -1.33 28.21 43.80
N GLY A 48 -2.12 29.26 44.11
CA GLY A 48 -1.87 30.64 43.72
C GLY A 48 -2.50 31.07 42.40
N GLY A 49 -3.18 30.16 41.69
CA GLY A 49 -3.94 30.48 40.47
C GLY A 49 -5.12 31.41 40.78
N ARG A 50 -5.57 32.16 39.75
CA ARG A 50 -6.68 33.11 39.88
C ARG A 50 -7.77 32.78 38.86
N CYS A 51 -8.99 32.72 39.32
CA CYS A 51 -10.17 32.55 38.49
C CYS A 51 -11.16 33.69 38.70
N GLU A 52 -11.81 34.12 37.64
CA GLU A 52 -12.88 35.11 37.64
C GLU A 52 -14.07 34.62 36.81
N GLY A 53 -15.28 34.93 37.24
CA GLY A 53 -16.49 34.51 36.54
C GLY A 53 -17.71 34.45 37.46
N GLU A 54 -18.73 33.75 36.97
CA GLU A 54 -19.99 33.57 37.68
C GLU A 54 -19.81 32.61 38.88
N LEU A 55 -20.32 33.01 40.06
CA LEU A 55 -20.23 32.21 41.27
C LEU A 55 -21.60 31.75 41.74
N SER A 56 -21.68 30.51 42.17
CA SER A 56 -22.78 29.92 42.93
C SER A 56 -22.20 29.18 44.13
N GLU A 57 -22.71 29.47 45.31
CA GLU A 57 -22.22 28.87 46.57
C GLU A 57 -20.70 28.97 46.76
N GLY A 58 -20.09 30.11 46.34
CA GLY A 58 -18.65 30.33 46.43
C GLY A 58 -17.77 29.55 45.46
N LYS A 59 -18.36 28.91 44.47
CA LYS A 59 -17.65 28.17 43.41
C LYS A 59 -18.00 28.72 42.03
N LEU A 60 -17.08 28.64 41.09
CA LEU A 60 -17.39 28.97 39.70
C LEU A 60 -18.50 28.06 39.16
N SER A 61 -19.54 28.69 38.61
CA SER A 61 -20.71 28.01 38.05
C SER A 61 -21.32 28.92 37.00
N GLY A 62 -21.21 28.58 35.75
CA GLY A 62 -21.47 29.43 34.60
C GLY A 62 -20.20 29.80 33.85
N SER A 63 -20.15 30.96 33.22
CA SER A 63 -18.99 31.40 32.43
C SER A 63 -17.87 31.94 33.33
N GLY A 64 -16.61 31.62 32.97
CA GLY A 64 -15.46 32.11 33.71
C GLY A 64 -14.12 31.87 33.02
N ILE A 65 -13.07 32.46 33.60
CA ILE A 65 -11.69 32.36 33.18
C ILE A 65 -10.83 31.98 34.36
N CYS A 66 -9.95 30.98 34.21
CA CYS A 66 -8.93 30.64 35.20
C CYS A 66 -7.54 30.79 34.59
N GLN A 67 -6.65 31.47 35.31
CA GLN A 67 -5.22 31.48 35.12
C GLN A 67 -4.60 30.62 36.24
N TYR A 68 -4.07 29.46 35.88
CA TYR A 68 -3.45 28.52 36.82
C TYR A 68 -2.01 28.91 37.16
N ALA A 69 -1.52 28.50 38.31
CA ALA A 69 -0.17 28.82 38.78
C ALA A 69 0.95 28.21 37.85
N ASN A 70 0.66 27.10 37.18
CA ASN A 70 1.56 26.49 36.22
C ASN A 70 1.67 27.27 34.89
N GLY A 71 0.86 28.32 34.72
CA GLY A 71 0.81 29.14 33.51
C GLY A 71 -0.24 28.71 32.50
N ASP A 72 -0.99 27.64 32.74
CA ASP A 72 -2.13 27.24 31.94
C ASP A 72 -3.31 28.20 32.09
N ARG A 73 -4.18 28.29 31.09
CA ARG A 73 -5.37 29.12 31.11
C ARG A 73 -6.58 28.32 30.62
N TYR A 74 -7.70 28.44 31.35
CA TYR A 74 -9.00 27.95 30.90
C TYR A 74 -9.98 29.12 30.75
N GLU A 75 -10.76 29.10 29.68
CA GLU A 75 -11.86 30.01 29.44
C GLU A 75 -13.08 29.22 28.97
N GLY A 76 -14.19 29.30 29.69
CA GLY A 76 -15.36 28.50 29.31
C GLY A 76 -16.37 28.39 30.46
N GLN A 77 -17.18 27.35 30.36
CA GLN A 77 -18.23 27.07 31.36
C GLN A 77 -17.68 26.25 32.52
N PHE A 78 -18.27 26.48 33.71
CA PHE A 78 -17.96 25.78 34.93
C PHE A 78 -19.22 25.21 35.58
N ILE A 79 -19.08 24.10 36.28
CA ILE A 79 -20.04 23.55 37.21
C ILE A 79 -19.27 23.15 38.49
N ASN A 80 -19.71 23.70 39.64
CA ASN A 80 -19.10 23.41 40.95
C ASN A 80 -17.56 23.58 40.96
N GLY A 81 -17.06 24.64 40.32
CA GLY A 81 -15.64 24.97 40.26
C GLY A 81 -14.81 24.15 39.25
N LYS A 82 -15.44 23.28 38.47
CA LYS A 82 -14.75 22.46 37.45
C LYS A 82 -15.15 22.89 36.06
N PRO A 83 -14.21 22.92 35.10
CA PRO A 83 -14.52 23.05 33.68
C PRO A 83 -15.62 22.08 33.24
N HIS A 84 -16.62 22.61 32.53
CA HIS A 84 -17.77 21.86 32.03
C HIS A 84 -18.33 22.53 30.77
N GLY A 85 -19.08 21.78 29.94
CA GLY A 85 -19.61 22.33 28.69
C GLY A 85 -18.53 22.81 27.73
N GLN A 86 -18.79 23.88 27.01
CA GLN A 86 -17.84 24.42 26.01
C GLN A 86 -16.75 25.28 26.66
N GLY A 87 -15.51 25.10 26.20
CA GLY A 87 -14.39 25.90 26.70
C GLY A 87 -13.12 25.75 25.86
N ILE A 88 -12.15 26.61 26.20
CA ILE A 88 -10.80 26.61 25.62
C ILE A 88 -9.79 26.43 26.77
N TYR A 89 -8.96 25.42 26.69
CA TYR A 89 -7.84 25.20 27.59
C TYR A 89 -6.54 25.48 26.84
N THR A 90 -5.78 26.45 27.27
CA THR A 90 -4.48 26.78 26.71
C THR A 90 -3.40 26.34 27.70
N PHE A 91 -2.60 25.40 27.29
CA PHE A 91 -1.42 24.96 28.01
C PHE A 91 -0.28 25.95 27.79
N LYS A 92 0.49 26.21 28.82
CA LYS A 92 1.65 27.11 28.69
C LYS A 92 2.64 26.67 27.59
N GLU A 93 2.89 25.36 27.49
CA GLU A 93 3.94 24.81 26.62
C GLU A 93 3.43 23.74 25.65
N GLU A 94 2.22 23.20 25.80
CA GLU A 94 1.76 22.02 25.07
C GLU A 94 0.71 22.33 23.98
N GLY A 95 0.38 23.63 23.76
CA GLY A 95 -0.62 24.05 22.79
C GLY A 95 -2.00 24.27 23.40
N ARG A 96 -3.11 23.95 22.73
CA ARG A 96 -4.46 24.24 23.22
C ARG A 96 -5.47 23.13 22.91
N TYR A 97 -6.53 23.09 23.73
CA TYR A 97 -7.74 22.32 23.44
C TYR A 97 -8.94 23.28 23.39
N GLN A 98 -9.82 23.06 22.43
CA GLN A 98 -11.10 23.75 22.31
C GLN A 98 -12.20 22.73 22.10
N GLY A 99 -13.20 22.69 22.97
CA GLY A 99 -14.27 21.71 22.87
C GLY A 99 -15.06 21.53 24.16
N GLU A 100 -15.68 20.38 24.28
CA GLU A 100 -16.52 20.01 25.41
C GLU A 100 -15.67 19.50 26.58
N PHE A 101 -16.12 19.84 27.76
CA PHE A 101 -15.56 19.42 29.05
C PHE A 101 -16.62 18.72 29.89
N ALA A 102 -16.23 17.73 30.65
CA ALA A 102 -17.03 17.12 31.70
C ALA A 102 -16.18 16.93 32.96
N LEU A 103 -16.59 17.56 34.07
CA LEU A 103 -15.94 17.43 35.37
C LEU A 103 -14.43 17.77 35.37
N GLY A 104 -13.99 18.65 34.49
CA GLY A 104 -12.62 19.11 34.37
C GLY A 104 -11.79 18.37 33.31
N GLU A 105 -12.34 17.36 32.63
CA GLU A 105 -11.65 16.59 31.62
C GLU A 105 -12.21 16.89 30.21
N PHE A 106 -11.38 16.74 29.17
CA PHE A 106 -11.83 16.82 27.79
C PHE A 106 -12.82 15.69 27.53
N ASN A 107 -13.98 16.03 26.99
CA ASN A 107 -15.05 15.09 26.74
C ASN A 107 -15.85 15.54 25.50
N GLY A 108 -16.59 14.63 24.85
CA GLY A 108 -17.39 15.01 23.69
C GLY A 108 -16.54 15.48 22.50
N LYS A 109 -17.07 16.40 21.71
CA LYS A 109 -16.38 16.92 20.51
C LYS A 109 -15.38 18.02 20.85
N GLY A 110 -14.19 17.96 20.21
CA GLY A 110 -13.18 19.00 20.42
C GLY A 110 -12.04 18.94 19.42
N VAL A 111 -11.20 19.95 19.50
CA VAL A 111 -9.97 20.12 18.72
C VAL A 111 -8.81 20.28 19.68
N ARG A 112 -7.79 19.45 19.55
CA ARG A 112 -6.52 19.55 20.26
C ARG A 112 -5.44 19.99 19.27
N GLU A 113 -4.83 21.11 19.51
CA GLU A 113 -3.65 21.61 18.80
C GLU A 113 -2.45 21.47 19.72
N PHE A 114 -1.42 20.75 19.28
CA PHE A 114 -0.20 20.51 20.05
C PHE A 114 0.86 21.57 19.73
N ALA A 115 1.75 21.85 20.67
CA ALA A 115 2.84 22.81 20.47
C ALA A 115 3.76 22.45 19.29
N ASN A 116 3.90 21.16 18.96
CA ASN A 116 4.67 20.71 17.80
C ASN A 116 3.92 20.87 16.47
N GLY A 117 2.72 21.46 16.48
CA GLY A 117 1.88 21.69 15.31
C GLY A 117 1.00 20.51 14.87
N ASN A 118 1.06 19.36 15.54
CA ASN A 118 0.11 18.29 15.33
C ASN A 118 -1.30 18.73 15.74
N ARG A 119 -2.34 18.17 15.10
CA ARG A 119 -3.73 18.52 15.38
C ARG A 119 -4.60 17.25 15.41
N TYR A 120 -5.44 17.16 16.43
CA TYR A 120 -6.54 16.20 16.46
C TYR A 120 -7.87 16.95 16.48
N GLU A 121 -8.83 16.46 15.70
CA GLU A 121 -10.22 16.91 15.69
C GLU A 121 -11.13 15.70 15.74
N GLY A 122 -11.93 15.60 16.80
CA GLY A 122 -12.78 14.43 16.98
C GLY A 122 -13.40 14.37 18.35
N THR A 123 -13.74 13.16 18.77
CA THR A 123 -14.35 12.91 20.08
C THR A 123 -13.31 12.56 21.13
N PHE A 124 -13.59 12.98 22.35
CA PHE A 124 -12.78 12.76 23.54
C PHE A 124 -13.61 12.06 24.62
N LYS A 125 -12.95 11.27 25.43
CA LYS A 125 -13.51 10.65 26.61
C LYS A 125 -12.44 10.60 27.70
N ASN A 126 -12.76 11.22 28.86
CA ASN A 126 -11.86 11.29 30.01
C ASN A 126 -10.45 11.79 29.65
N GLY A 127 -10.35 12.82 28.81
CA GLY A 127 -9.11 13.44 28.37
C GLY A 127 -8.41 12.75 27.20
N GLU A 128 -8.83 11.58 26.77
CA GLU A 128 -8.20 10.81 25.69
C GLU A 128 -9.02 10.86 24.39
N PHE A 129 -8.37 10.66 23.23
CA PHE A 129 -9.06 10.48 21.96
C PHE A 129 -9.87 9.17 22.03
N ASP A 130 -11.17 9.25 21.80
CA ASP A 130 -12.06 8.09 21.85
C ASP A 130 -13.23 8.31 20.88
N GLY A 131 -13.60 7.28 20.12
CA GLY A 131 -14.61 7.37 19.06
C GLY A 131 -14.01 7.82 17.73
N THR A 132 -14.68 8.67 16.97
CA THR A 132 -14.25 9.07 15.62
C THR A 132 -13.48 10.38 15.62
N GLY A 133 -12.44 10.46 14.80
CA GLY A 133 -11.64 11.68 14.67
C GLY A 133 -10.67 11.67 13.51
N THR A 134 -10.03 12.82 13.35
CA THR A 134 -8.95 13.08 12.40
C THR A 134 -7.70 13.52 13.14
N PHE A 135 -6.61 12.83 12.96
CA PHE A 135 -5.29 13.26 13.41
C PHE A 135 -4.45 13.71 12.21
N THR A 136 -3.87 14.90 12.28
CA THR A 136 -2.96 15.45 11.27
C THR A 136 -1.63 15.77 11.93
N SER A 137 -0.55 15.22 11.38
CA SER A 137 0.80 15.51 11.84
C SER A 137 1.52 16.51 10.93
N THR A 138 2.49 17.21 11.47
CA THR A 138 3.29 18.20 10.74
C THR A 138 4.16 17.61 9.63
N ASN A 139 4.42 16.30 9.68
CA ASN A 139 5.12 15.58 8.59
C ASN A 139 4.18 15.22 7.41
N GLY A 140 2.92 15.69 7.42
CA GLY A 140 1.95 15.49 6.34
C GLY A 140 1.21 14.16 6.39
N ILE A 141 1.31 13.39 7.47
CA ILE A 141 0.49 12.19 7.66
C ILE A 141 -0.84 12.60 8.28
N ARG A 142 -1.94 12.11 7.70
CA ARG A 142 -3.30 12.30 8.22
C ARG A 142 -3.97 10.94 8.43
N TYR A 143 -4.52 10.72 9.60
CA TYR A 143 -5.36 9.58 9.91
C TYR A 143 -6.80 10.01 10.11
N GLU A 144 -7.74 9.30 9.53
CA GLU A 144 -9.18 9.45 9.70
C GLU A 144 -9.78 8.11 10.09
N GLY A 145 -10.45 8.04 11.23
CA GLY A 145 -11.03 6.78 11.67
C GLY A 145 -11.40 6.77 13.15
N SER A 146 -11.48 5.57 13.69
CA SER A 146 -11.79 5.35 15.09
C SER A 146 -10.54 5.45 15.97
N PHE A 147 -10.74 5.88 17.18
CA PHE A 147 -9.75 5.92 18.27
C PHE A 147 -10.29 5.20 19.49
N THR A 148 -9.42 4.57 20.23
CA THR A 148 -9.72 3.96 21.52
C THR A 148 -8.55 4.22 22.46
N ASN A 149 -8.81 4.83 23.61
CA ASN A 149 -7.79 5.16 24.63
C ASN A 149 -6.56 5.86 24.00
N GLY A 150 -6.81 6.92 23.23
CA GLY A 150 -5.78 7.76 22.61
C GLY A 150 -5.13 7.19 21.35
N SER A 151 -5.45 5.96 20.93
CA SER A 151 -4.78 5.27 19.82
C SER A 151 -5.74 4.98 18.67
N PRO A 152 -5.26 5.08 17.38
CA PRO A 152 -6.02 4.62 16.24
C PRO A 152 -6.44 3.16 16.37
N SER A 153 -7.70 2.86 16.08
CA SER A 153 -8.30 1.55 16.27
C SER A 153 -9.39 1.26 15.20
N GLY A 154 -9.90 0.02 15.18
CA GLY A 154 -11.00 -0.36 14.30
C GLY A 154 -10.65 -0.16 12.83
N ARG A 155 -11.55 0.45 12.06
CA ARG A 155 -11.34 0.76 10.65
C ARG A 155 -11.03 2.24 10.46
N GLY A 156 -10.05 2.53 9.61
CA GLY A 156 -9.63 3.90 9.32
C GLY A 156 -8.79 4.02 8.05
N ALA A 157 -8.41 5.25 7.74
CA ALA A 157 -7.60 5.56 6.57
C ALA A 157 -6.41 6.43 6.93
N PHE A 158 -5.24 6.05 6.48
CA PHE A 158 -4.04 6.87 6.47
C PHE A 158 -3.84 7.53 5.12
N THR A 159 -3.62 8.84 5.10
CA THR A 159 -3.08 9.58 3.96
C THR A 159 -1.65 9.96 4.30
N PHE A 160 -0.71 9.52 3.49
CA PHE A 160 0.72 9.79 3.68
C PHE A 160 1.15 11.07 2.95
N SER A 161 2.29 11.65 3.35
CA SER A 161 2.83 12.88 2.77
C SER A 161 3.09 12.82 1.25
N ASN A 162 3.31 11.62 0.71
CA ASN A 162 3.44 11.38 -0.73
C ASN A 162 2.10 11.30 -1.48
N GLY A 163 0.97 11.54 -0.81
CA GLY A 163 -0.38 11.47 -1.39
C GLY A 163 -0.98 10.05 -1.48
N THR A 164 -0.28 9.02 -1.04
CA THR A 164 -0.85 7.67 -0.94
C THR A 164 -1.88 7.62 0.18
N ARG A 165 -3.08 7.08 -0.10
CA ARG A 165 -4.14 6.83 0.89
C ARG A 165 -4.41 5.34 1.00
N CYS A 166 -4.26 4.78 2.19
CA CYS A 166 -4.59 3.38 2.49
C CYS A 166 -5.69 3.32 3.55
N GLU A 167 -6.71 2.52 3.30
CA GLU A 167 -7.86 2.30 4.17
C GLU A 167 -7.99 0.81 4.50
N GLY A 168 -8.31 0.49 5.76
CA GLY A 168 -8.51 -0.88 6.21
C GLY A 168 -8.57 -0.97 7.73
N ASP A 169 -8.38 -2.17 8.26
CA ASP A 169 -8.34 -2.41 9.70
C ASP A 169 -7.02 -1.92 10.29
N ILE A 170 -7.12 -1.28 11.44
CA ILE A 170 -5.97 -0.67 12.11
C ILE A 170 -5.52 -1.54 13.28
N LYS A 171 -4.25 -1.93 13.25
CA LYS A 171 -3.55 -2.58 14.36
C LYS A 171 -2.20 -1.91 14.57
N GLU A 172 -1.91 -1.56 15.83
CA GLU A 172 -0.64 -0.91 16.21
C GLU A 172 -0.31 0.33 15.35
N GLY A 173 -1.33 1.15 15.05
CA GLY A 173 -1.18 2.37 14.25
C GLY A 173 -0.85 2.16 12.77
N LYS A 174 -1.13 1.00 12.23
CA LYS A 174 -0.90 0.65 10.82
C LYS A 174 -2.12 -0.05 10.23
N VAL A 175 -2.28 0.05 8.90
CA VAL A 175 -3.29 -0.74 8.20
C VAL A 175 -2.79 -2.19 8.10
N ASN A 176 -3.59 -3.12 8.61
CA ASN A 176 -3.36 -4.56 8.59
C ASN A 176 -4.66 -5.27 8.18
N GLY A 177 -4.54 -6.46 7.57
CA GLY A 177 -5.70 -7.21 7.07
C GLY A 177 -6.22 -6.67 5.74
N LYS A 178 -7.51 -6.85 5.46
CA LYS A 178 -8.10 -6.44 4.18
C LYS A 178 -8.21 -4.92 4.07
N GLY A 179 -7.74 -4.38 2.94
CA GLY A 179 -7.75 -2.94 2.72
C GLY A 179 -7.57 -2.54 1.27
N VAL A 180 -7.60 -1.23 1.06
CA VAL A 180 -7.44 -0.59 -0.25
C VAL A 180 -6.40 0.52 -0.12
N CYS A 181 -5.41 0.55 -1.01
CA CYS A 181 -4.50 1.67 -1.15
C CYS A 181 -4.69 2.36 -2.51
N GLN A 182 -4.89 3.65 -2.49
CA GLN A 182 -4.84 4.52 -3.66
C GLN A 182 -3.50 5.26 -3.65
N TYR A 183 -2.66 5.00 -4.62
CA TYR A 183 -1.33 5.62 -4.73
C TYR A 183 -1.39 6.98 -5.44
N ALA A 184 -0.40 7.84 -5.18
CA ALA A 184 -0.31 9.16 -5.80
C ALA A 184 -0.24 9.12 -7.34
N ASN A 185 0.34 8.08 -7.92
CA ASN A 185 0.39 7.83 -9.36
C ASN A 185 -0.91 7.24 -9.93
N LYS A 186 -2.01 7.25 -9.14
CA LYS A 186 -3.33 6.71 -9.47
C LYS A 186 -3.40 5.18 -9.60
N ASN A 187 -2.34 4.45 -9.29
CA ASN A 187 -2.42 3.00 -9.15
C ASN A 187 -3.27 2.67 -7.92
N ARG A 188 -3.94 1.52 -7.95
CA ARG A 188 -4.81 1.05 -6.86
C ARG A 188 -4.45 -0.38 -6.47
N TYR A 189 -4.34 -0.61 -5.19
CA TYR A 189 -4.24 -1.95 -4.61
C TYR A 189 -5.51 -2.27 -3.82
N GLU A 190 -5.97 -3.51 -3.90
CA GLU A 190 -7.04 -4.07 -3.08
C GLU A 190 -6.68 -5.49 -2.67
N GLY A 191 -6.62 -5.76 -1.37
CA GLY A 191 -6.18 -7.06 -0.88
C GLY A 191 -5.77 -7.02 0.58
N GLU A 192 -4.94 -7.96 0.97
CA GLU A 192 -4.38 -8.01 2.31
C GLU A 192 -3.20 -7.03 2.44
N LEU A 193 -3.15 -6.35 3.56
CA LEU A 193 -2.10 -5.43 3.95
C LEU A 193 -1.42 -5.94 5.22
N LEU A 194 -0.12 -5.78 5.29
CA LEU A 194 0.67 -5.98 6.49
C LEU A 194 1.58 -4.76 6.68
N ASN A 195 1.40 -4.06 7.80
CA ASN A 195 2.18 -2.85 8.11
C ASN A 195 2.12 -1.78 7.00
N ASN A 196 0.93 -1.49 6.46
CA ASN A 196 0.64 -0.56 5.37
C ASN A 196 1.16 -1.01 3.99
N LEU A 197 1.67 -2.22 3.84
CA LEU A 197 2.19 -2.74 2.56
C LEU A 197 1.33 -3.88 2.04
N PRO A 198 1.12 -4.00 0.71
CA PRO A 198 0.54 -5.18 0.09
C PRO A 198 1.22 -6.46 0.56
N HIS A 199 0.42 -7.42 1.02
CA HIS A 199 0.86 -8.73 1.50
C HIS A 199 -0.22 -9.78 1.21
N GLY A 200 0.17 -11.08 1.06
CA GLY A 200 -0.81 -12.12 0.75
C GLY A 200 -1.56 -11.88 -0.56
N PRO A 201 -2.80 -12.37 -0.69
CA PRO A 201 -3.57 -12.25 -1.92
C PRO A 201 -4.09 -10.81 -2.12
N GLY A 202 -4.05 -10.35 -3.39
CA GLY A 202 -4.56 -9.02 -3.74
C GLY A 202 -4.58 -8.74 -5.23
N ILE A 203 -5.16 -7.60 -5.58
CA ILE A 203 -5.26 -7.07 -6.94
C ILE A 203 -4.58 -5.70 -6.98
N TYR A 204 -3.67 -5.53 -7.92
CA TYR A 204 -3.04 -4.25 -8.21
C TYR A 204 -3.45 -3.77 -9.60
N THR A 205 -4.10 -2.64 -9.68
CA THR A 205 -4.55 -2.01 -10.93
C THR A 205 -3.64 -0.84 -11.25
N PHE A 206 -3.12 -0.80 -12.46
CA PHE A 206 -2.23 0.26 -12.92
C PHE A 206 -3.04 1.38 -13.59
N ALA A 207 -2.69 2.62 -13.31
CA ALA A 207 -3.35 3.79 -13.89
C ALA A 207 -3.23 3.85 -15.42
N GLU A 208 -2.12 3.34 -15.95
CA GLU A 208 -1.82 3.27 -17.38
C GLU A 208 -2.49 2.07 -18.08
N GLY A 209 -3.26 1.30 -17.33
CA GLY A 209 -3.94 0.08 -17.80
C GLY A 209 -3.24 -1.20 -17.39
N GLY A 210 -4.00 -2.30 -17.46
CA GLY A 210 -3.57 -3.61 -17.01
C GLY A 210 -3.72 -3.79 -15.50
N ARG A 211 -3.50 -5.03 -15.03
CA ARG A 211 -3.62 -5.40 -13.61
C ARG A 211 -2.72 -6.58 -13.26
N TYR A 212 -2.44 -6.73 -11.99
CA TYR A 212 -1.89 -7.94 -11.42
C TYR A 212 -2.86 -8.49 -10.38
N GLU A 213 -3.10 -9.79 -10.41
CA GLU A 213 -3.89 -10.52 -9.41
C GLU A 213 -3.07 -11.72 -8.93
N GLY A 214 -2.76 -11.76 -7.63
CA GLY A 214 -1.88 -12.81 -7.11
C GLY A 214 -1.39 -12.52 -5.71
N GLN A 215 -0.28 -13.16 -5.36
CA GLN A 215 0.35 -13.03 -4.06
C GLN A 215 1.29 -11.83 -4.01
N PHE A 216 1.38 -11.21 -2.84
CA PHE A 216 2.28 -10.10 -2.53
C PHE A 216 3.14 -10.44 -1.32
N SER A 217 4.35 -9.93 -1.32
CA SER A 217 5.24 -9.90 -0.16
C SER A 217 5.95 -8.57 -0.10
N GLU A 218 5.86 -7.87 1.04
CA GLU A 218 6.51 -6.58 1.27
C GLU A 218 6.24 -5.55 0.15
N GLY A 219 5.00 -5.52 -0.36
CA GLY A 219 4.57 -4.60 -1.42
C GLY A 219 4.96 -5.00 -2.85
N GLN A 220 5.57 -6.17 -3.04
CA GLN A 220 6.02 -6.66 -4.34
C GLN A 220 5.21 -7.88 -4.80
N PHE A 221 5.03 -8.06 -6.10
CA PHE A 221 4.46 -9.28 -6.67
C PHE A 221 5.34 -10.47 -6.26
N HIS A 222 4.71 -11.52 -5.78
CA HIS A 222 5.39 -12.70 -5.27
C HIS A 222 4.54 -13.95 -5.47
N GLY A 223 5.16 -15.15 -5.47
CA GLY A 223 4.43 -16.41 -5.62
C GLY A 223 3.63 -16.48 -6.92
N LYS A 224 2.52 -17.19 -6.91
CA LYS A 224 1.67 -17.34 -8.10
C LYS A 224 0.80 -16.13 -8.34
N GLY A 225 0.68 -15.72 -9.62
CA GLY A 225 -0.16 -14.62 -10.02
C GLY A 225 -0.40 -14.52 -11.51
N VAL A 226 -1.30 -13.64 -11.88
CA VAL A 226 -1.67 -13.30 -13.25
C VAL A 226 -1.39 -11.81 -13.47
N ARG A 227 -0.62 -11.50 -14.50
CA ARG A 227 -0.35 -10.14 -14.94
C ARG A 227 -1.01 -9.89 -16.30
N GLU A 228 -1.89 -8.91 -16.37
CA GLU A 228 -2.40 -8.36 -17.62
C GLU A 228 -1.65 -7.05 -17.89
N TYR A 229 -1.06 -6.93 -19.07
CA TYR A 229 -0.27 -5.76 -19.48
C TYR A 229 -1.14 -4.75 -20.24
N PRO A 230 -0.79 -3.45 -20.26
CA PRO A 230 -1.55 -2.43 -20.97
C PRO A 230 -1.70 -2.72 -22.48
N ASN A 231 -0.70 -3.38 -23.07
CA ASN A 231 -0.72 -3.80 -24.49
C ASN A 231 -1.61 -5.01 -24.77
N GLY A 232 -2.26 -5.59 -23.75
CA GLY A 232 -3.13 -6.76 -23.84
C GLY A 232 -2.43 -8.11 -23.78
N ASN A 233 -1.11 -8.15 -23.57
CA ASN A 233 -0.40 -9.39 -23.24
C ASN A 233 -0.79 -9.87 -21.85
N ARG A 234 -0.66 -11.18 -21.59
CA ARG A 234 -0.98 -11.79 -20.31
C ARG A 234 0.11 -12.79 -19.90
N TYR A 235 0.54 -12.70 -18.65
CA TYR A 235 1.39 -13.70 -18.01
C TYR A 235 0.63 -14.39 -16.88
N GLU A 236 0.80 -15.68 -16.74
CA GLU A 236 0.32 -16.50 -15.64
C GLU A 236 1.43 -17.41 -15.16
N GLY A 237 1.86 -17.28 -13.91
CA GLY A 237 2.99 -18.05 -13.40
C GLY A 237 3.51 -17.52 -12.07
N GLU A 238 4.79 -17.76 -11.83
CA GLU A 238 5.46 -17.40 -10.60
C GLU A 238 6.13 -16.02 -10.70
N PHE A 239 6.16 -15.31 -9.56
CA PHE A 239 6.80 -14.02 -9.38
C PHE A 239 7.75 -14.06 -8.18
N VAL A 240 8.91 -13.45 -8.33
CA VAL A 240 9.86 -13.23 -7.24
C VAL A 240 10.31 -11.77 -7.28
N LYS A 241 10.04 -11.04 -6.20
CA LYS A 241 10.41 -9.62 -6.07
C LYS A 241 9.98 -8.75 -7.27
N GLY A 242 8.75 -8.99 -7.76
CA GLY A 242 8.15 -8.24 -8.86
C GLY A 242 8.42 -8.78 -10.27
N ASN A 243 9.40 -9.66 -10.44
CA ASN A 243 9.77 -10.24 -11.73
C ASN A 243 9.12 -11.60 -11.97
N THR A 244 8.77 -11.91 -13.22
CA THR A 244 8.35 -13.26 -13.60
C THR A 244 9.52 -14.22 -13.48
N GLN A 245 9.29 -15.37 -12.84
CA GLN A 245 10.30 -16.36 -12.50
C GLN A 245 9.69 -17.77 -12.57
N GLY A 246 10.52 -18.82 -12.72
CA GLY A 246 10.04 -20.20 -12.70
C GLY A 246 9.10 -20.53 -13.86
N GLN A 247 8.21 -21.49 -13.67
CA GLN A 247 7.29 -21.92 -14.73
C GLN A 247 6.16 -20.91 -14.94
N GLY A 248 5.85 -20.62 -16.22
CA GLY A 248 4.77 -19.71 -16.57
C GLY A 248 4.24 -19.87 -17.99
N LEU A 249 3.09 -19.26 -18.23
CA LEU A 249 2.44 -19.12 -19.52
C LEU A 249 2.36 -17.64 -19.89
N PHE A 250 2.96 -17.26 -21.00
CA PHE A 250 2.83 -15.91 -21.57
C PHE A 250 1.99 -15.97 -22.83
N THR A 251 0.90 -15.25 -22.87
CA THR A 251 0.00 -15.15 -24.02
C THR A 251 0.15 -13.77 -24.65
N PHE A 252 0.38 -13.74 -25.95
CA PHE A 252 0.50 -12.48 -26.70
C PHE A 252 -0.87 -12.05 -27.23
N LYS A 253 -1.17 -10.78 -27.13
CA LYS A 253 -2.42 -10.20 -27.66
C LYS A 253 -2.61 -10.49 -29.15
N GLU A 254 -1.53 -10.40 -29.91
CA GLU A 254 -1.51 -10.59 -31.36
C GLU A 254 -1.61 -12.07 -31.77
N GLY A 255 -1.71 -12.94 -30.81
CA GLY A 255 -1.77 -14.40 -30.99
C GLY A 255 -0.45 -15.10 -30.65
N GLY A 256 -0.58 -16.40 -30.37
CA GLY A 256 0.52 -17.25 -29.94
C GLY A 256 0.76 -17.17 -28.44
N ARG A 257 1.64 -18.04 -27.94
CA ARG A 257 1.97 -18.16 -26.51
C ARG A 257 3.34 -18.77 -26.31
N TYR A 258 3.92 -18.52 -25.14
CA TYR A 258 5.09 -19.24 -24.64
C TYR A 258 4.72 -19.95 -23.34
N GLN A 259 5.09 -21.21 -23.23
CA GLN A 259 4.96 -22.01 -22.01
C GLN A 259 6.32 -22.59 -21.66
N GLY A 260 6.83 -22.27 -20.49
CA GLY A 260 8.14 -22.71 -20.06
C GLY A 260 8.68 -21.89 -18.91
N PRO A 261 9.96 -22.10 -18.54
CA PRO A 261 10.61 -21.34 -17.50
C PRO A 261 10.85 -19.87 -17.88
N PHE A 262 10.81 -19.01 -16.87
CA PHE A 262 11.21 -17.61 -16.92
C PHE A 262 12.37 -17.37 -15.96
N ASP A 263 13.27 -16.52 -16.34
CA ASP A 263 14.32 -16.00 -15.48
C ASP A 263 14.38 -14.47 -15.62
N ASN A 264 14.11 -13.76 -14.50
CA ASN A 264 14.08 -12.30 -14.46
C ASN A 264 13.28 -11.63 -15.59
N GLY A 265 12.14 -12.20 -15.94
CA GLY A 265 11.25 -11.65 -16.96
C GLY A 265 11.46 -12.16 -18.38
N GLU A 266 12.49 -12.96 -18.62
CA GLU A 266 12.84 -13.49 -19.94
C GLU A 266 12.54 -14.99 -20.07
N PHE A 267 12.20 -15.46 -21.28
CA PHE A 267 12.06 -16.88 -21.55
C PHE A 267 13.42 -17.58 -21.36
N SER A 268 13.41 -18.72 -20.69
CA SER A 268 14.61 -19.44 -20.27
C SER A 268 14.40 -20.95 -20.33
N GLY A 269 15.47 -21.73 -20.38
CA GLY A 269 15.41 -23.20 -20.31
C GLY A 269 14.57 -23.84 -21.39
N GLU A 270 14.09 -25.06 -21.14
CA GLU A 270 13.25 -25.80 -22.08
C GLU A 270 11.81 -25.31 -22.09
N GLY A 271 11.33 -24.85 -23.26
CA GLY A 271 9.99 -24.31 -23.41
C GLY A 271 9.37 -24.56 -24.77
N VAL A 272 8.07 -24.20 -24.86
CA VAL A 272 7.31 -24.28 -26.12
C VAL A 272 6.81 -22.88 -26.47
N ARG A 273 7.14 -22.42 -27.68
CA ARG A 273 6.65 -21.18 -28.27
C ARG A 273 5.70 -21.48 -29.41
N GLU A 274 4.48 -21.02 -29.35
CA GLU A 274 3.55 -20.95 -30.48
C GLU A 274 3.53 -19.52 -30.99
N PHE A 275 3.67 -19.33 -32.29
CA PHE A 275 3.68 -18.02 -32.93
C PHE A 275 2.30 -17.67 -33.52
N ALA A 276 2.01 -16.40 -33.68
CA ALA A 276 0.74 -15.91 -34.23
C ALA A 276 0.49 -16.44 -35.68
N ASN A 277 1.54 -16.70 -36.42
CA ASN A 277 1.46 -17.24 -37.79
C ASN A 277 1.17 -18.76 -37.87
N GLY A 278 1.04 -19.42 -36.71
CA GLY A 278 0.78 -20.86 -36.59
C GLY A 278 2.03 -21.76 -36.60
N ASN A 279 3.22 -21.17 -36.63
CA ASN A 279 4.46 -21.92 -36.43
C ASN A 279 4.63 -22.23 -34.90
N SER A 280 5.48 -23.22 -34.61
CA SER A 280 5.86 -23.51 -33.23
C SER A 280 7.34 -23.88 -33.10
N TYR A 281 7.90 -23.61 -31.93
CA TYR A 281 9.23 -24.05 -31.54
C TYR A 281 9.16 -24.74 -30.17
N LYS A 282 9.84 -25.88 -30.08
CA LYS A 282 10.06 -26.57 -28.80
C LYS A 282 11.56 -26.81 -28.64
N GLY A 283 12.12 -26.27 -27.55
CA GLY A 283 13.54 -26.36 -27.27
C GLY A 283 14.01 -25.36 -26.24
N THR A 284 15.33 -25.18 -26.17
CA THR A 284 15.96 -24.31 -25.18
C THR A 284 15.80 -22.83 -25.54
N PHE A 285 15.60 -22.01 -24.56
CA PHE A 285 15.62 -20.54 -24.61
C PHE A 285 16.73 -19.99 -23.72
N VAL A 286 17.44 -18.99 -24.21
CA VAL A 286 18.43 -18.23 -23.47
C VAL A 286 18.15 -16.74 -23.69
N LYS A 287 17.90 -15.99 -22.62
CA LYS A 287 17.57 -14.56 -22.68
C LYS A 287 16.50 -14.25 -23.72
N GLY A 288 15.40 -15.01 -23.70
CA GLY A 288 14.26 -14.81 -24.59
C GLY A 288 14.41 -15.37 -26.02
N LYS A 289 15.58 -15.87 -26.41
CA LYS A 289 15.89 -16.33 -27.78
C LYS A 289 16.00 -17.85 -27.83
N MET A 290 15.52 -18.43 -28.93
CA MET A 290 15.74 -19.85 -29.25
C MET A 290 17.25 -20.13 -29.32
N SER A 291 17.70 -21.19 -28.63
CA SER A 291 19.12 -21.52 -28.46
C SER A 291 19.30 -23.03 -28.27
N GLY A 292 20.49 -23.55 -28.56
CA GLY A 292 20.78 -24.98 -28.39
C GLY A 292 19.93 -25.87 -29.28
N LYS A 293 19.65 -27.09 -28.84
CA LYS A 293 18.84 -28.04 -29.61
C LYS A 293 17.36 -27.71 -29.52
N GLY A 294 16.66 -27.83 -30.65
CA GLY A 294 15.21 -27.59 -30.68
C GLY A 294 14.57 -28.12 -31.96
N VAL A 295 13.24 -28.07 -31.95
CA VAL A 295 12.39 -28.46 -33.08
C VAL A 295 11.51 -27.29 -33.46
N TYR A 296 11.59 -26.86 -34.69
CA TYR A 296 10.73 -25.84 -35.28
C TYR A 296 9.74 -26.47 -36.26
N VAL A 297 8.46 -26.22 -36.06
CA VAL A 297 7.39 -26.72 -36.92
C VAL A 297 6.71 -25.53 -37.58
N PHE A 298 6.71 -25.52 -38.89
CA PHE A 298 6.03 -24.52 -39.70
C PHE A 298 4.54 -24.89 -39.88
N LYS A 299 3.72 -23.87 -40.06
CA LYS A 299 2.27 -24.03 -40.28
C LYS A 299 1.94 -24.93 -41.48
N ASN A 300 2.81 -24.94 -42.52
CA ASN A 300 2.64 -25.77 -43.71
C ASN A 300 2.99 -27.24 -43.48
N GLY A 301 3.45 -27.62 -42.28
CA GLY A 301 3.83 -28.98 -41.92
C GLY A 301 5.33 -29.28 -42.02
N ASP A 302 6.16 -28.36 -42.49
CA ASP A 302 7.62 -28.54 -42.49
C ASP A 302 8.10 -28.63 -41.04
N ARG A 303 9.07 -29.52 -40.77
CA ARG A 303 9.65 -29.73 -39.45
C ARG A 303 11.18 -29.73 -39.53
N CYS A 304 11.80 -28.81 -38.82
CA CYS A 304 13.26 -28.73 -38.71
C CYS A 304 13.70 -29.01 -37.27
N GLU A 305 14.69 -29.88 -37.10
CA GLU A 305 15.27 -30.27 -35.83
C GLU A 305 16.78 -30.10 -35.87
N GLY A 306 17.37 -29.43 -34.89
CA GLY A 306 18.81 -29.20 -34.84
C GLY A 306 19.19 -28.07 -33.91
N GLU A 307 20.27 -27.37 -34.28
CA GLU A 307 20.88 -26.35 -33.44
C GLU A 307 20.34 -24.95 -33.77
N PHE A 308 20.08 -24.18 -32.73
CA PHE A 308 19.62 -22.78 -32.79
C PHE A 308 20.62 -21.88 -32.05
N SER A 309 20.87 -20.72 -32.57
CA SER A 309 21.57 -19.65 -31.88
C SER A 309 20.97 -18.29 -32.21
N ASP A 310 20.86 -17.41 -31.22
CA ASP A 310 20.28 -16.08 -31.36
C ASP A 310 18.91 -16.03 -32.02
N GLY A 311 18.10 -17.05 -31.82
CA GLY A 311 16.75 -17.16 -32.37
C GLY A 311 16.66 -17.71 -33.79
N GLN A 312 17.77 -18.12 -34.37
CA GLN A 312 17.85 -18.63 -35.76
C GLN A 312 18.35 -20.07 -35.79
N PHE A 313 17.94 -20.80 -36.83
CA PHE A 313 18.43 -22.15 -37.05
C PHE A 313 19.86 -22.08 -37.63
N ASN A 314 20.83 -22.44 -36.80
CA ASN A 314 22.27 -22.38 -37.12
C ASN A 314 22.94 -23.70 -36.68
N GLY A 315 23.92 -24.15 -37.43
CA GLY A 315 24.63 -25.39 -37.12
C GLY A 315 24.04 -26.61 -37.83
N LYS A 316 24.22 -27.79 -37.26
CA LYS A 316 23.75 -29.05 -37.86
C LYS A 316 22.29 -29.31 -37.56
N GLY A 317 21.56 -29.79 -38.59
CA GLY A 317 20.17 -30.14 -38.42
C GLY A 317 19.57 -30.95 -39.55
N THR A 318 18.30 -31.30 -39.35
CA THR A 318 17.49 -32.02 -40.33
C THR A 318 16.17 -31.29 -40.52
N CYS A 319 15.79 -31.03 -41.76
CA CYS A 319 14.44 -30.57 -42.10
C CYS A 319 13.71 -31.65 -42.91
N ILE A 320 12.49 -31.95 -42.53
CA ILE A 320 11.52 -32.79 -43.26
C ILE A 320 10.43 -31.83 -43.73
N TYR A 321 10.26 -31.79 -45.04
CA TYR A 321 9.30 -30.93 -45.73
C TYR A 321 7.94 -31.61 -45.88
N ALA A 322 6.87 -30.85 -45.95
CA ALA A 322 5.51 -31.38 -46.09
C ALA A 322 5.29 -32.22 -47.37
N ASN A 323 6.09 -31.98 -48.40
CA ASN A 323 6.07 -32.76 -49.64
C ASN A 323 6.83 -34.10 -49.55
N GLY A 324 7.40 -34.43 -48.38
CA GLY A 324 8.17 -35.65 -48.13
C GLY A 324 9.68 -35.53 -48.37
N ASP A 325 10.17 -34.43 -48.88
CA ASP A 325 11.60 -34.19 -49.04
C ASP A 325 12.29 -34.08 -47.68
N ARG A 326 13.60 -34.37 -47.66
CA ARG A 326 14.42 -34.23 -46.42
C ARG A 326 15.76 -33.59 -46.75
N TYR A 327 16.15 -32.58 -45.96
CA TYR A 327 17.52 -32.09 -45.96
C TYR A 327 18.18 -32.41 -44.61
N GLN A 328 19.43 -32.88 -44.70
CA GLN A 328 20.27 -33.10 -43.50
C GLN A 328 21.64 -32.49 -43.78
N GLY A 329 22.05 -31.51 -42.98
CA GLY A 329 23.29 -30.82 -43.22
C GLY A 329 23.46 -29.63 -42.29
N GLU A 330 24.29 -28.68 -42.70
CA GLU A 330 24.55 -27.45 -42.00
C GLU A 330 23.56 -26.35 -42.41
N PHE A 331 23.29 -25.44 -41.45
CA PHE A 331 22.45 -24.27 -41.64
C PHE A 331 23.18 -23.02 -41.15
N LEU A 332 22.95 -21.90 -41.81
CA LEU A 332 23.38 -20.58 -41.40
C LEU A 332 22.22 -19.59 -41.59
N ASN A 333 21.83 -18.93 -40.51
CA ASN A 333 20.71 -17.97 -40.50
C ASN A 333 19.43 -18.55 -41.12
N GLY A 334 19.10 -19.79 -40.77
CA GLY A 334 17.90 -20.50 -41.25
C GLY A 334 17.98 -21.05 -42.67
N GLN A 335 19.09 -20.85 -43.37
CA GLN A 335 19.28 -21.32 -44.74
C GLN A 335 20.25 -22.49 -44.80
N LYS A 336 20.02 -23.46 -45.72
CA LYS A 336 20.97 -24.56 -46.02
C LYS A 336 22.34 -23.97 -46.37
N HIS A 337 23.38 -24.44 -45.68
CA HIS A 337 24.75 -23.96 -45.81
C HIS A 337 25.73 -25.11 -45.61
N GLY A 338 26.98 -24.95 -46.07
CA GLY A 338 28.03 -25.97 -45.89
C GLY A 338 27.66 -27.33 -46.47
N GLN A 339 28.18 -28.39 -45.86
CA GLN A 339 27.95 -29.75 -46.33
C GLN A 339 26.55 -30.24 -45.97
N GLY A 340 25.86 -30.83 -46.96
CA GLY A 340 24.53 -31.38 -46.74
C GLY A 340 24.05 -32.33 -47.81
N SER A 341 23.07 -33.14 -47.44
CA SER A 341 22.40 -34.13 -48.29
C SER A 341 20.91 -33.76 -48.38
N TYR A 342 20.40 -33.69 -49.60
CA TYR A 342 18.99 -33.50 -49.89
C TYR A 342 18.44 -34.79 -50.51
N LEU A 343 17.43 -35.37 -49.89
CA LEU A 343 16.70 -36.53 -50.34
C LEU A 343 15.31 -36.10 -50.78
N TYR A 344 15.00 -36.22 -52.04
CA TYR A 344 13.68 -35.97 -52.61
C TYR A 344 12.70 -37.09 -52.25
N ALA A 345 11.41 -36.79 -52.24
CA ALA A 345 10.36 -37.78 -51.95
C ALA A 345 10.34 -38.96 -52.95
N ASP A 346 10.82 -38.76 -54.13
CA ASP A 346 10.98 -39.82 -55.18
C ASP A 346 12.20 -40.74 -54.96
N GLY A 347 13.00 -40.49 -53.92
CA GLY A 347 14.20 -41.23 -53.58
C GLY A 347 15.47 -40.66 -54.19
N THR A 348 15.42 -39.66 -55.05
CA THR A 348 16.60 -38.98 -55.60
C THR A 348 17.41 -38.32 -54.50
N LYS A 349 18.72 -38.54 -54.45
CA LYS A 349 19.62 -37.94 -53.43
C LYS A 349 20.65 -37.05 -54.10
N VAL A 350 20.85 -35.87 -53.53
CA VAL A 350 21.87 -34.91 -53.92
C VAL A 350 22.70 -34.53 -52.74
N GLU A 351 24.02 -34.59 -52.85
CA GLU A 351 24.96 -34.21 -51.77
C GLU A 351 25.95 -33.17 -52.29
N GLY A 352 26.36 -32.26 -51.41
CA GLY A 352 27.36 -31.29 -51.82
C GLY A 352 27.42 -30.10 -50.86
N ASN A 353 28.08 -29.04 -51.32
CA ASN A 353 28.22 -27.80 -50.59
C ASN A 353 27.08 -26.85 -50.92
N TRP A 354 26.42 -26.35 -49.89
CA TRP A 354 25.26 -25.45 -50.00
C TRP A 354 25.64 -24.05 -49.60
N GLN A 355 25.15 -23.05 -50.30
CA GLN A 355 25.31 -21.63 -49.94
C GLN A 355 23.98 -20.91 -50.16
N GLN A 356 23.51 -20.19 -49.12
CA GLN A 356 22.25 -19.44 -49.18
C GLN A 356 21.05 -20.27 -49.69
N GLY A 357 20.95 -21.52 -49.26
CA GLY A 357 19.87 -22.44 -49.64
C GLY A 357 20.03 -23.16 -50.97
N GLN A 358 21.08 -22.85 -51.76
CA GLN A 358 21.34 -23.41 -53.08
C GLN A 358 22.56 -24.33 -53.09
N LEU A 359 22.47 -25.44 -53.81
CA LEU A 359 23.61 -26.33 -54.06
C LEU A 359 24.61 -25.64 -54.97
N GLN A 360 25.87 -25.61 -54.56
CA GLN A 360 26.96 -25.09 -55.35
C GLN A 360 27.41 -26.18 -56.36
N LYS A 361 27.62 -25.76 -57.61
CA LYS A 361 28.09 -26.64 -58.67
C LYS A 361 29.58 -26.94 -58.59
#